data_4a19a597179aa937ca65e326de9c9dd1
#
_entry.id   4a19a597179aa937ca65e326de9c9dd1
#
_cell.length_a   1.000
_cell.length_b   1.000
_cell.length_c   1.000
_cell.angle_alpha   90.00
_cell.angle_beta   90.00
_cell.angle_gamma   90.00
#
_symmetry.space_group_name_H-M   'P 1'
#
loop_
_entity.id
_entity.type
_entity.pdbx_description
1 polymer ?
#
loop_
_entity_poly.entity_id
_entity_poly.type
_entity_poly.pdbx_seq_one_letter_code
_entity_poly.pdbx_strand_id
1 'polypeptide(L)'
;MIDEVDITRYKYYLKEYLNRYHNISDFRKAFRCLNPNHEDRHPSMYYSTKYNICKCFSCGKSYDIFDLIKIDYGLTNFREQYNKLAELFNEEYKQVNTEIILNDNYVEKDYSSYFNYCFRKIGNTSYLISTRGIAEHLQIKYRIGYDEERSLIIFPINEKSYFARSTINKGKYKSKGTSYLFNEKLLQESTPNTLIYITESIIDALSLETINSDLKVISLNGTTNIKRLLLLAKENNYKGSFIIALDNDSVGKTTSELLKLQLNSLNIPSYVNSLISTVDGAKDINEALIKNKEKLERNIKYFNEQYQIIVEKTNLRKEQELEYV
;
A
#
# COMPACT_ATOMS: atom_id res chain seq x y z
N MET A 1 1.56 -20.11 -15.53
CA MET A 1 0.78 -19.38 -14.49
C MET A 1 0.66 -17.96 -14.97
N ILE A 2 -0.54 -17.36 -14.88
CA ILE A 2 -0.74 -15.95 -15.19
C ILE A 2 -0.13 -15.17 -14.02
N ASP A 3 0.85 -14.31 -14.30
CA ASP A 3 1.52 -13.52 -13.27
C ASP A 3 0.64 -12.30 -12.89
N GLU A 4 0.48 -12.01 -11.61
CA GLU A 4 -0.26 -10.82 -11.14
C GLU A 4 0.37 -9.50 -11.62
N VAL A 5 1.67 -9.51 -11.88
CA VAL A 5 2.39 -8.39 -12.48
C VAL A 5 1.81 -8.09 -13.87
N ASP A 6 1.53 -9.12 -14.65
CA ASP A 6 0.93 -8.99 -15.98
C ASP A 6 -0.53 -8.50 -15.93
N ILE A 7 -1.31 -8.92 -14.94
CA ILE A 7 -2.71 -8.46 -14.75
C ILE A 7 -2.75 -6.96 -14.50
N THR A 8 -1.88 -6.47 -13.62
CA THR A 8 -1.81 -5.03 -13.31
C THR A 8 -1.34 -4.22 -14.50
N ARG A 9 -0.40 -4.76 -15.26
CA ARG A 9 0.10 -4.18 -16.50
C ARG A 9 -1.02 -3.93 -17.49
N TYR A 10 -1.88 -4.92 -17.78
CA TYR A 10 -2.97 -4.75 -18.73
C TYR A 10 -4.01 -3.70 -18.28
N LYS A 11 -4.18 -3.48 -16.98
CA LYS A 11 -5.08 -2.41 -16.50
C LYS A 11 -4.67 -1.03 -17.01
N TYR A 12 -3.37 -0.77 -17.18
CA TYR A 12 -2.90 0.52 -17.71
C TYR A 12 -3.26 0.77 -19.19
N TYR A 13 -3.57 -0.27 -19.94
CA TYR A 13 -4.00 -0.14 -21.34
C TYR A 13 -5.47 0.29 -21.52
N LEU A 14 -6.22 0.52 -20.44
CA LEU A 14 -7.63 0.88 -20.54
C LEU A 14 -7.88 2.11 -21.43
N LYS A 15 -7.10 3.18 -21.31
CA LYS A 15 -7.23 4.35 -22.18
C LYS A 15 -6.99 4.03 -23.65
N GLU A 16 -5.96 3.26 -23.89
CA GLU A 16 -5.59 2.87 -25.24
C GLU A 16 -6.64 1.94 -25.84
N TYR A 17 -7.13 1.00 -25.04
CA TYR A 17 -8.24 0.13 -25.43
C TYR A 17 -9.49 0.93 -25.82
N LEU A 18 -9.88 1.89 -25.00
CA LEU A 18 -11.02 2.77 -25.26
C LEU A 18 -10.82 3.60 -26.54
N ASN A 19 -9.62 4.10 -26.77
CA ASN A 19 -9.32 4.86 -27.98
C ASN A 19 -9.38 3.98 -29.24
N ARG A 20 -8.75 2.82 -29.23
CA ARG A 20 -8.64 1.93 -30.40
C ARG A 20 -9.94 1.22 -30.76
N TYR A 21 -10.63 0.71 -29.74
CA TYR A 21 -11.76 -0.20 -29.96
C TYR A 21 -13.13 0.47 -29.75
N HIS A 22 -13.18 1.60 -29.04
CA HIS A 22 -14.40 2.35 -28.78
C HIS A 22 -14.38 3.78 -29.34
N ASN A 23 -13.32 4.20 -30.02
CA ASN A 23 -13.14 5.55 -30.61
C ASN A 23 -13.29 6.69 -29.59
N ILE A 24 -12.88 6.46 -28.33
CA ILE A 24 -12.92 7.44 -27.25
C ILE A 24 -11.53 8.06 -27.10
N SER A 25 -11.37 9.31 -27.58
CA SER A 25 -10.07 10.02 -27.56
C SER A 25 -10.02 11.17 -26.54
N ASP A 26 -11.15 11.77 -26.16
CA ASP A 26 -11.20 12.84 -25.15
C ASP A 26 -11.74 12.33 -23.82
N PHE A 27 -10.84 11.91 -22.94
CA PHE A 27 -11.16 11.35 -21.62
C PHE A 27 -11.60 12.39 -20.57
N ARG A 28 -11.67 13.66 -20.94
CA ARG A 28 -12.20 14.74 -20.06
C ARG A 28 -13.71 14.91 -20.23
N LYS A 29 -14.27 14.35 -21.31
CA LYS A 29 -15.69 14.42 -21.61
C LYS A 29 -16.40 13.11 -21.31
N ALA A 30 -17.70 13.22 -21.07
CA ALA A 30 -18.56 12.05 -21.02
C ALA A 30 -18.65 11.38 -22.39
N PHE A 31 -18.75 10.06 -22.39
CA PHE A 31 -19.04 9.25 -23.56
C PHE A 31 -20.22 8.31 -23.27
N ARG A 32 -20.74 7.66 -24.31
CA ARG A 32 -21.87 6.74 -24.18
C ARG A 32 -21.48 5.52 -23.34
N CYS A 33 -22.42 5.04 -22.51
CA CYS A 33 -22.20 3.89 -21.67
C CYS A 33 -21.86 2.64 -22.49
N LEU A 34 -20.84 1.91 -22.06
CA LEU A 34 -20.40 0.68 -22.69
C LEU A 34 -21.14 -0.57 -22.13
N ASN A 35 -22.16 -0.37 -21.30
CA ASN A 35 -23.02 -1.46 -20.85
C ASN A 35 -24.00 -1.85 -21.95
N PRO A 36 -23.94 -3.07 -22.50
CA PRO A 36 -24.84 -3.49 -23.56
C PRO A 36 -26.33 -3.51 -23.18
N ASN A 37 -26.61 -3.58 -21.86
CA ASN A 37 -27.96 -3.55 -21.33
C ASN A 37 -28.46 -2.17 -20.90
N HIS A 38 -27.74 -1.09 -21.30
CA HIS A 38 -28.10 0.28 -20.97
C HIS A 38 -28.15 1.16 -22.23
N GLU A 39 -29.35 1.47 -22.69
CA GLU A 39 -29.55 2.44 -23.76
C GLU A 39 -29.24 3.86 -23.24
N ASP A 40 -28.02 4.33 -23.49
CA ASP A 40 -27.53 5.63 -23.03
C ASP A 40 -27.87 6.70 -24.07
N ARG A 41 -28.98 7.39 -23.90
CA ARG A 41 -29.45 8.45 -24.82
C ARG A 41 -28.58 9.69 -24.78
N HIS A 42 -27.96 9.97 -23.63
CA HIS A 42 -27.05 11.10 -23.42
C HIS A 42 -25.75 10.57 -22.79
N PRO A 43 -24.55 10.94 -23.28
CA PRO A 43 -23.29 10.48 -22.73
C PRO A 43 -23.24 10.63 -21.22
N SER A 44 -23.12 9.52 -20.50
CA SER A 44 -23.18 9.47 -19.04
C SER A 44 -22.03 8.65 -18.39
N MET A 45 -21.11 8.12 -19.21
CA MET A 45 -19.94 7.40 -18.72
C MET A 45 -18.70 8.29 -18.77
N TYR A 46 -17.88 8.22 -17.71
CA TYR A 46 -16.64 8.95 -17.57
C TYR A 46 -15.48 8.00 -17.26
N TYR A 47 -14.31 8.35 -17.75
CA TYR A 47 -13.08 7.68 -17.38
C TYR A 47 -12.51 8.32 -16.10
N SER A 48 -12.20 7.48 -15.11
CA SER A 48 -11.56 7.88 -13.86
C SER A 48 -10.07 7.58 -13.91
N THR A 49 -9.24 8.62 -13.99
CA THR A 49 -7.77 8.48 -13.90
C THR A 49 -7.31 7.96 -12.54
N LYS A 50 -8.04 8.29 -11.47
CA LYS A 50 -7.70 7.87 -10.10
C LYS A 50 -7.84 6.36 -9.90
N TYR A 51 -8.89 5.78 -10.46
CA TYR A 51 -9.22 4.36 -10.26
C TYR A 51 -8.94 3.52 -11.51
N ASN A 52 -8.59 4.16 -12.63
CA ASN A 52 -8.38 3.53 -13.93
C ASN A 52 -9.54 2.62 -14.36
N ILE A 53 -10.74 3.17 -14.30
CA ILE A 53 -12.01 2.53 -14.66
C ILE A 53 -12.90 3.51 -15.43
N CYS A 54 -13.86 2.98 -16.18
CA CYS A 54 -14.98 3.74 -16.71
C CYS A 54 -16.18 3.59 -15.77
N LYS A 55 -16.85 4.69 -15.39
CA LYS A 55 -18.05 4.66 -14.58
C LYS A 55 -19.18 5.42 -15.25
N CYS A 56 -20.30 4.74 -15.44
CA CYS A 56 -21.55 5.36 -15.88
C CYS A 56 -22.32 5.93 -14.68
N PHE A 57 -22.65 7.20 -14.71
CA PHE A 57 -23.41 7.85 -13.64
C PHE A 57 -24.93 7.68 -13.80
N SER A 58 -25.40 7.18 -14.95
CA SER A 58 -26.80 6.89 -15.19
C SER A 58 -27.18 5.48 -14.68
N CYS A 59 -26.46 4.43 -15.12
CA CYS A 59 -26.76 3.06 -14.68
C CYS A 59 -25.90 2.56 -13.50
N GLY A 60 -24.95 3.36 -13.02
CA GLY A 60 -24.09 3.06 -11.85
C GLY A 60 -22.99 2.02 -12.12
N LYS A 61 -22.94 1.38 -13.29
CA LYS A 61 -21.95 0.36 -13.61
C LYS A 61 -20.56 0.96 -13.81
N SER A 62 -19.54 0.19 -13.40
CA SER A 62 -18.12 0.52 -13.60
C SER A 62 -17.42 -0.63 -14.27
N TYR A 63 -16.45 -0.32 -15.12
CA TYR A 63 -15.72 -1.30 -15.93
C TYR A 63 -14.22 -0.99 -15.91
N ASP A 64 -13.41 -2.01 -15.65
CA ASP A 64 -11.98 -2.01 -15.99
C ASP A 64 -11.77 -2.64 -17.38
N ILE A 65 -10.51 -2.79 -17.80
CA ILE A 65 -10.21 -3.34 -19.13
C ILE A 65 -10.65 -4.81 -19.27
N PHE A 66 -10.57 -5.60 -18.19
CA PHE A 66 -11.01 -7.01 -18.23
C PHE A 66 -12.52 -7.12 -18.35
N ASP A 67 -13.25 -6.23 -17.69
CA ASP A 67 -14.71 -6.15 -17.83
C ASP A 67 -15.11 -5.81 -19.28
N LEU A 68 -14.39 -4.88 -19.95
CA LEU A 68 -14.65 -4.52 -21.33
C LEU A 68 -14.30 -5.67 -22.28
N ILE A 69 -13.17 -6.33 -22.11
CA ILE A 69 -12.80 -7.53 -22.88
C ILE A 69 -13.85 -8.64 -22.74
N LYS A 70 -14.36 -8.83 -21.51
CA LYS A 70 -15.47 -9.77 -21.28
C LYS A 70 -16.69 -9.42 -22.10
N ILE A 71 -17.07 -8.14 -22.17
CA ILE A 71 -18.25 -7.66 -22.89
C ILE A 71 -18.02 -7.76 -24.41
N ASP A 72 -16.90 -7.22 -24.89
CA ASP A 72 -16.64 -7.04 -26.33
C ASP A 72 -16.37 -8.36 -27.05
N TYR A 73 -15.77 -9.34 -26.35
CA TYR A 73 -15.42 -10.66 -26.92
C TYR A 73 -16.23 -11.82 -26.35
N GLY A 74 -17.19 -11.56 -25.44
CA GLY A 74 -18.02 -12.60 -24.85
C GLY A 74 -17.25 -13.59 -23.94
N LEU A 75 -16.08 -13.20 -23.43
CA LEU A 75 -15.17 -14.08 -22.69
C LEU A 75 -15.55 -14.10 -21.21
N THR A 76 -16.01 -15.24 -20.71
CA THR A 76 -16.44 -15.39 -19.30
C THR A 76 -15.33 -15.83 -18.36
N ASN A 77 -14.30 -16.50 -18.91
CA ASN A 77 -13.15 -17.00 -18.18
C ASN A 77 -12.03 -15.95 -18.13
N PHE A 78 -11.53 -15.65 -16.94
CA PHE A 78 -10.47 -14.67 -16.73
C PHE A 78 -9.17 -14.98 -17.51
N ARG A 79 -8.81 -16.25 -17.66
CA ARG A 79 -7.63 -16.67 -18.43
C ARG A 79 -7.78 -16.35 -19.91
N GLU A 80 -8.97 -16.49 -20.46
CA GLU A 80 -9.26 -16.14 -21.87
C GLU A 80 -9.20 -14.63 -22.07
N GLN A 81 -9.74 -13.84 -21.12
CA GLN A 81 -9.66 -12.38 -21.12
C GLN A 81 -8.20 -11.91 -21.09
N TYR A 82 -7.40 -12.52 -20.22
CA TYR A 82 -5.96 -12.25 -20.12
C TYR A 82 -5.22 -12.57 -21.42
N ASN A 83 -5.46 -13.76 -22.00
CA ASN A 83 -4.83 -14.16 -23.25
C ASN A 83 -5.22 -13.22 -24.39
N LYS A 84 -6.47 -12.75 -24.43
CA LYS A 84 -6.94 -11.79 -25.43
C LYS A 84 -6.24 -10.44 -25.27
N LEU A 85 -6.06 -9.94 -24.07
CA LEU A 85 -5.28 -8.72 -23.82
C LEU A 85 -3.81 -8.91 -24.20
N ALA A 86 -3.21 -10.05 -23.93
CA ALA A 86 -1.87 -10.37 -24.35
C ALA A 86 -1.73 -10.37 -25.89
N GLU A 87 -2.71 -10.93 -26.60
CA GLU A 87 -2.77 -10.91 -28.06
C GLU A 87 -2.84 -9.46 -28.60
N LEU A 88 -3.73 -8.64 -28.02
CA LEU A 88 -3.98 -7.27 -28.49
C LEU A 88 -2.83 -6.29 -28.24
N PHE A 89 -2.04 -6.50 -27.18
CA PHE A 89 -1.05 -5.55 -26.70
C PHE A 89 0.39 -6.08 -26.60
N ASN A 90 0.66 -7.32 -27.05
CA ASN A 90 1.94 -8.00 -26.79
C ASN A 90 3.15 -7.35 -27.48
N GLU A 91 3.00 -6.79 -28.67
CA GLU A 91 4.11 -6.16 -29.42
C GLU A 91 4.39 -4.72 -28.98
N GLU A 92 3.39 -4.01 -28.52
CA GLU A 92 3.50 -2.58 -28.20
C GLU A 92 4.07 -2.32 -26.80
N TYR A 93 3.96 -3.28 -25.91
CA TYR A 93 4.51 -3.14 -24.55
C TYR A 93 6.02 -2.90 -24.55
N LYS A 94 6.76 -3.47 -25.49
CA LYS A 94 8.22 -3.24 -25.61
C LYS A 94 8.54 -1.80 -26.05
N GLN A 95 7.66 -1.16 -26.83
CA GLN A 95 7.85 0.22 -27.28
C GLN A 95 7.34 1.24 -26.24
N VAL A 96 6.16 1.02 -25.66
CA VAL A 96 5.54 1.95 -24.70
C VAL A 96 6.33 2.06 -23.40
N ASN A 97 6.94 0.97 -22.91
CA ASN A 97 7.79 1.06 -21.71
C ASN A 97 9.08 1.87 -21.93
N THR A 98 9.58 1.89 -23.15
CA THR A 98 10.77 2.70 -23.48
C THR A 98 10.42 4.18 -23.64
N GLU A 99 9.25 4.50 -24.17
CA GLU A 99 8.80 5.88 -24.37
C GLU A 99 8.17 6.52 -23.10
N ILE A 100 7.45 5.76 -22.28
CA ILE A 100 6.90 6.26 -21.01
C ILE A 100 8.04 6.55 -20.00
N ILE A 101 9.11 5.77 -20.03
CA ILE A 101 10.32 6.03 -19.21
C ILE A 101 11.12 7.23 -19.75
N LEU A 102 11.03 7.52 -21.04
CA LEU A 102 11.82 8.59 -21.68
C LEU A 102 11.09 9.95 -21.78
N ASN A 103 9.76 10.00 -21.66
CA ASN A 103 8.98 11.25 -21.76
C ASN A 103 8.48 11.83 -20.45
N ASP A 104 8.66 11.17 -19.31
CA ASP A 104 8.55 11.84 -18.03
C ASP A 104 9.85 12.60 -17.73
N ASN A 105 9.95 13.80 -18.31
CA ASN A 105 10.71 14.90 -17.72
C ASN A 105 10.05 15.32 -16.39
N TYR A 106 9.71 14.35 -15.55
CA TYR A 106 9.36 14.58 -14.18
C TYR A 106 10.66 14.88 -13.45
N VAL A 107 11.02 16.16 -13.43
CA VAL A 107 12.08 16.64 -12.54
C VAL A 107 11.58 16.35 -11.13
N GLU A 108 12.08 15.27 -10.55
CA GLU A 108 11.76 14.89 -9.18
C GLU A 108 12.10 16.09 -8.28
N LYS A 109 11.05 16.70 -7.75
CA LYS A 109 11.19 17.88 -6.92
C LYS A 109 11.84 17.50 -5.60
N ASP A 110 12.95 18.15 -5.27
CA ASP A 110 13.55 18.10 -3.95
C ASP A 110 12.69 18.91 -2.95
N TYR A 111 12.24 18.23 -1.88
CA TYR A 111 11.43 18.80 -0.82
C TYR A 111 12.23 19.10 0.46
N SER A 112 13.56 18.95 0.47
CA SER A 112 14.39 19.10 1.68
C SER A 112 14.21 20.44 2.37
N SER A 113 14.16 21.55 1.59
CA SER A 113 13.89 22.88 2.15
C SER A 113 12.51 23.00 2.76
N TYR A 114 11.50 22.41 2.12
CA TYR A 114 10.12 22.37 2.63
C TYR A 114 10.03 21.53 3.93
N PHE A 115 10.70 20.38 3.99
CA PHE A 115 10.75 19.56 5.20
C PHE A 115 11.43 20.31 6.35
N ASN A 116 12.54 21.01 6.09
CA ASN A 116 13.21 21.82 7.10
C ASN A 116 12.32 22.96 7.62
N TYR A 117 11.55 23.59 6.74
CA TYR A 117 10.57 24.60 7.13
C TYR A 117 9.48 24.01 8.02
N CYS A 118 8.84 22.91 7.59
CA CYS A 118 7.77 22.25 8.35
C CYS A 118 8.28 21.68 9.68
N PHE A 119 9.49 21.11 9.73
CA PHE A 119 10.07 20.57 10.95
C PHE A 119 10.22 21.64 12.05
N ARG A 120 10.67 22.86 11.70
CA ARG A 120 10.75 23.97 12.67
C ARG A 120 9.40 24.41 13.22
N LYS A 121 8.31 24.05 12.55
CA LYS A 121 6.94 24.40 12.92
C LYS A 121 6.19 23.28 13.65
N ILE A 122 6.82 22.12 13.89
CA ILE A 122 6.14 20.97 14.52
C ILE A 122 5.62 21.32 15.92
N GLY A 123 6.30 22.16 16.67
CA GLY A 123 5.87 22.65 17.98
C GLY A 123 4.59 23.49 17.97
N ASN A 124 4.13 23.97 16.81
CA ASN A 124 2.92 24.78 16.67
C ASN A 124 1.65 23.88 16.61
N THR A 125 1.79 22.59 16.73
CA THR A 125 0.66 21.65 16.81
C THR A 125 0.93 20.56 17.83
N SER A 126 -0.09 20.22 18.61
CA SER A 126 -0.07 19.06 19.52
C SER A 126 -0.74 17.83 18.94
N TYR A 127 -1.11 17.86 17.64
CA TYR A 127 -1.95 16.82 17.02
C TYR A 127 -1.41 15.40 17.22
N LEU A 128 -0.11 15.16 16.97
CA LEU A 128 0.48 13.84 17.13
C LEU A 128 0.51 13.40 18.59
N ILE A 129 0.86 14.31 19.50
CA ILE A 129 0.97 14.02 20.94
C ILE A 129 -0.41 13.88 21.56
N SER A 130 -1.26 14.91 21.44
CA SER A 130 -2.52 14.99 22.18
C SER A 130 -3.65 14.18 21.55
N THR A 131 -3.70 14.13 20.18
CA THR A 131 -4.80 13.47 19.48
C THR A 131 -4.44 12.02 19.09
N ARG A 132 -3.16 11.75 18.85
CA ARG A 132 -2.68 10.45 18.38
C ARG A 132 -1.89 9.66 19.41
N GLY A 133 -1.54 10.26 20.54
CA GLY A 133 -0.77 9.63 21.60
C GLY A 133 0.66 9.24 21.20
N ILE A 134 1.18 9.82 20.10
CA ILE A 134 2.51 9.52 19.57
C ILE A 134 3.59 10.19 20.41
N ALA A 135 4.62 9.44 20.78
CA ALA A 135 5.72 9.94 21.59
C ALA A 135 6.50 11.06 20.85
N GLU A 136 6.82 12.13 21.58
CA GLU A 136 7.44 13.33 21.03
C GLU A 136 8.78 13.04 20.32
N HIS A 137 9.62 12.16 20.89
CA HIS A 137 10.92 11.83 20.32
C HIS A 137 10.85 11.25 18.89
N LEU A 138 9.71 10.65 18.51
CA LEU A 138 9.50 10.11 17.16
C LEU A 138 9.34 11.24 16.12
N GLN A 139 8.83 12.40 16.53
CA GLN A 139 8.77 13.56 15.64
C GLN A 139 10.18 14.02 15.25
N ILE A 140 11.11 13.96 16.19
CA ILE A 140 12.53 14.31 15.96
C ILE A 140 13.20 13.20 15.15
N LYS A 141 13.04 11.92 15.55
CA LYS A 141 13.61 10.76 14.86
C LYS A 141 13.31 10.75 13.37
N TYR A 142 12.07 11.03 12.99
CA TYR A 142 11.58 10.99 11.61
C TYR A 142 11.49 12.37 10.95
N ARG A 143 12.00 13.42 11.60
CA ARG A 143 11.95 14.82 11.12
C ARG A 143 10.53 15.22 10.67
N ILE A 144 9.52 14.77 11.40
CA ILE A 144 8.11 15.06 11.12
C ILE A 144 7.89 16.56 11.29
N GLY A 145 7.20 17.18 10.32
CA GLY A 145 6.96 18.61 10.31
C GLY A 145 5.48 18.99 10.30
N TYR A 146 5.21 20.26 10.47
CA TYR A 146 3.88 20.84 10.38
C TYR A 146 3.83 21.96 9.34
N ASP A 147 3.01 21.78 8.31
CA ASP A 147 2.63 22.84 7.38
C ASP A 147 1.45 23.60 7.99
N GLU A 148 1.78 24.71 8.64
CA GLU A 148 0.82 25.54 9.38
C GLU A 148 -0.23 26.17 8.46
N GLU A 149 0.17 26.62 7.27
CA GLU A 149 -0.71 27.25 6.29
C GLU A 149 -1.79 26.29 5.77
N ARG A 150 -1.44 25.00 5.65
CA ARG A 150 -2.33 23.96 5.12
C ARG A 150 -2.90 23.07 6.20
N SER A 151 -2.48 23.23 7.45
CA SER A 151 -2.85 22.39 8.59
C SER A 151 -2.56 20.91 8.33
N LEU A 152 -1.33 20.62 7.85
CA LEU A 152 -0.90 19.27 7.51
C LEU A 152 0.31 18.85 8.34
N ILE A 153 0.23 17.65 8.94
CA ILE A 153 1.44 16.95 9.40
C ILE A 153 2.15 16.37 8.18
N ILE A 154 3.44 16.62 8.07
CA ILE A 154 4.29 16.17 6.98
C ILE A 154 5.20 15.07 7.48
N PHE A 155 5.13 13.91 6.84
CA PHE A 155 5.98 12.74 7.09
C PHE A 155 6.94 12.60 5.92
N PRO A 156 8.20 13.04 6.02
CA PRO A 156 9.21 12.80 5.00
C PRO A 156 9.45 11.31 4.84
N ILE A 157 9.46 10.83 3.60
CA ILE A 157 9.83 9.45 3.27
C ILE A 157 11.27 9.42 2.76
N ASN A 158 11.58 10.32 1.84
CA ASN A 158 12.92 10.65 1.36
C ASN A 158 12.91 12.10 0.85
N GLU A 159 14.02 12.58 0.30
CA GLU A 159 14.18 13.97 -0.16
C GLU A 159 13.15 14.39 -1.23
N LYS A 160 12.60 13.41 -1.97
CA LYS A 160 11.73 13.64 -3.14
C LYS A 160 10.27 13.26 -2.89
N SER A 161 9.97 12.69 -1.73
CA SER A 161 8.61 12.22 -1.43
C SER A 161 8.24 12.36 0.03
N TYR A 162 6.95 12.59 0.26
CA TYR A 162 6.38 12.67 1.59
C TYR A 162 4.91 12.24 1.60
N PHE A 163 4.48 11.85 2.76
CA PHE A 163 3.09 11.66 3.08
C PHE A 163 2.60 12.80 3.96
N ALA A 164 1.35 13.24 3.80
CA ALA A 164 0.80 14.33 4.60
C ALA A 164 -0.60 13.98 5.11
N ARG A 165 -0.87 14.37 6.36
CA ARG A 165 -2.17 14.18 7.01
C ARG A 165 -2.74 15.49 7.51
N SER A 166 -4.02 15.76 7.21
CA SER A 166 -4.70 16.93 7.76
C SER A 166 -4.96 16.79 9.25
N THR A 167 -4.72 17.87 10.00
CA THR A 167 -5.03 17.97 11.43
C THR A 167 -6.50 18.38 11.67
N ILE A 168 -7.17 18.93 10.64
CA ILE A 168 -8.53 19.48 10.74
C ILE A 168 -9.56 18.51 10.16
N ASN A 169 -9.25 17.89 9.02
CA ASN A 169 -10.21 17.07 8.26
C ASN A 169 -9.87 15.59 8.40
N LYS A 170 -10.71 14.82 9.09
CA LYS A 170 -10.57 13.36 9.17
C LYS A 170 -10.54 12.75 7.75
N GLY A 171 -9.61 11.84 7.50
CA GLY A 171 -9.52 11.10 6.24
C GLY A 171 -8.89 11.85 5.07
N LYS A 172 -8.43 13.09 5.21
CA LYS A 172 -7.66 13.76 4.16
C LYS A 172 -6.19 13.44 4.28
N TYR A 173 -5.72 12.66 3.33
CA TYR A 173 -4.32 12.32 3.14
C TYR A 173 -3.84 12.89 1.81
N LYS A 174 -2.56 13.24 1.75
CA LYS A 174 -1.88 13.62 0.52
C LYS A 174 -0.54 12.90 0.47
N SER A 175 -0.20 12.38 -0.68
CA SER A 175 1.15 11.92 -0.99
C SER A 175 1.72 12.77 -2.12
N LYS A 176 3.01 12.98 -2.11
CA LYS A 176 3.76 13.67 -3.17
C LYS A 176 5.02 12.89 -3.49
N GLY A 177 5.39 12.94 -4.76
CA GLY A 177 6.51 12.16 -5.27
C GLY A 177 6.13 10.71 -5.58
N THR A 178 7.13 9.90 -5.82
CA THR A 178 6.98 8.46 -6.04
C THR A 178 6.43 7.77 -4.78
N SER A 179 5.60 6.77 -4.95
CA SER A 179 5.04 6.02 -3.82
C SER A 179 6.10 5.15 -3.18
N TYR A 180 6.48 5.46 -1.95
CA TYR A 180 7.44 4.72 -1.15
C TYR A 180 6.77 4.18 0.12
N LEU A 181 7.32 3.07 0.66
CA LEU A 181 6.95 2.60 1.98
C LEU A 181 7.65 3.43 3.04
N PHE A 182 7.00 3.67 4.16
CA PHE A 182 7.68 4.23 5.31
C PHE A 182 8.66 3.20 5.88
N ASN A 183 9.90 3.60 6.13
CA ASN A 183 11.00 2.76 6.62
C ASN A 183 11.39 1.58 5.70
N GLU A 184 11.19 1.66 4.38
CA GLU A 184 11.53 0.56 3.46
C GLU A 184 13.01 0.11 3.52
N LYS A 185 13.92 0.98 3.98
CA LYS A 185 15.34 0.65 4.17
C LYS A 185 15.56 -0.51 5.13
N LEU A 186 14.64 -0.80 6.05
CA LEU A 186 14.70 -1.95 6.95
C LEU A 186 14.76 -3.29 6.22
N LEU A 187 14.34 -3.35 4.96
CA LEU A 187 14.41 -4.56 4.14
C LEU A 187 15.84 -4.88 3.68
N GLN A 188 16.73 -3.89 3.65
CA GLN A 188 18.11 -4.03 3.17
C GLN A 188 19.04 -4.70 4.19
N GLU A 189 18.72 -4.53 5.48
CA GLU A 189 19.56 -4.99 6.61
C GLU A 189 18.85 -6.10 7.37
N SER A 190 18.54 -7.23 6.70
CA SER A 190 17.81 -8.33 7.32
C SER A 190 18.69 -9.51 7.66
N THR A 191 18.44 -10.10 8.81
CA THR A 191 18.98 -11.39 9.27
C THR A 191 17.83 -12.37 9.46
N PRO A 192 18.08 -13.68 9.60
CA PRO A 192 17.01 -14.65 9.90
C PRO A 192 16.17 -14.32 11.14
N ASN A 193 16.76 -13.60 12.09
CA ASN A 193 16.08 -13.17 13.33
C ASN A 193 15.41 -11.78 13.23
N THR A 194 15.49 -11.14 12.04
CA THR A 194 14.84 -9.84 11.84
C THR A 194 13.33 -10.00 11.80
N LEU A 195 12.63 -9.28 12.66
CA LEU A 195 11.17 -9.22 12.71
C LEU A 195 10.71 -7.81 12.38
N ILE A 196 9.90 -7.65 11.35
CA ILE A 196 9.33 -6.36 10.93
C ILE A 196 7.82 -6.41 11.01
N TYR A 197 7.22 -5.42 11.65
CA TYR A 197 5.79 -5.17 11.63
C TYR A 197 5.39 -4.45 10.34
N ILE A 198 4.32 -4.88 9.69
CA ILE A 198 3.71 -4.20 8.55
C ILE A 198 2.41 -3.56 9.00
N THR A 199 2.28 -2.24 8.85
CA THR A 199 1.07 -1.48 9.17
C THR A 199 0.47 -0.84 7.93
N GLU A 200 -0.81 -0.46 8.00
CA GLU A 200 -1.46 0.21 6.88
C GLU A 200 -1.05 1.68 6.78
N SER A 201 -0.95 2.39 7.90
CA SER A 201 -0.62 3.82 7.94
C SER A 201 0.64 4.14 8.75
N ILE A 202 1.25 5.31 8.47
CA ILE A 202 2.40 5.82 9.24
C ILE A 202 2.01 6.06 10.71
N ILE A 203 0.79 6.48 10.98
CA ILE A 203 0.32 6.72 12.34
C ILE A 203 0.33 5.41 13.15
N ASP A 204 -0.05 4.28 12.53
CA ASP A 204 0.00 2.98 13.18
C ASP A 204 1.44 2.53 13.42
N ALA A 205 2.34 2.78 12.45
CA ALA A 205 3.76 2.51 12.63
C ALA A 205 4.34 3.29 13.83
N LEU A 206 4.08 4.59 13.90
CA LEU A 206 4.51 5.44 15.01
C LEU A 206 3.85 5.04 16.34
N SER A 207 2.64 4.49 16.31
CA SER A 207 1.96 3.98 17.51
C SER A 207 2.67 2.76 18.08
N LEU A 208 3.12 1.83 17.22
CA LEU A 208 3.95 0.69 17.67
C LEU A 208 5.28 1.16 18.25
N GLU A 209 5.96 2.08 17.60
CA GLU A 209 7.23 2.61 18.10
C GLU A 209 7.06 3.48 19.37
N THR A 210 5.87 4.04 19.60
CA THR A 210 5.54 4.72 20.86
C THR A 210 5.44 3.73 22.03
N ILE A 211 5.02 2.49 21.76
CA ILE A 211 4.99 1.41 22.75
C ILE A 211 6.39 0.88 23.01
N ASN A 212 7.13 0.62 21.94
CA ASN A 212 8.51 0.13 22.04
C ASN A 212 9.33 0.64 20.84
N SER A 213 10.31 1.50 21.13
CA SER A 213 11.18 2.14 20.12
C SER A 213 12.09 1.18 19.36
N ASP A 214 12.28 -0.05 19.87
CA ASP A 214 13.12 -1.08 19.26
C ASP A 214 12.37 -1.90 18.17
N LEU A 215 11.06 -1.73 18.07
CA LEU A 215 10.28 -2.38 17.03
C LEU A 215 10.68 -1.85 15.65
N LYS A 216 10.91 -2.77 14.74
CA LYS A 216 11.11 -2.46 13.32
C LYS A 216 9.75 -2.45 12.63
N VAL A 217 9.36 -1.31 12.09
CA VAL A 217 8.03 -1.14 11.51
C VAL A 217 8.12 -0.52 10.11
N ILE A 218 7.43 -1.13 9.16
CA ILE A 218 7.20 -0.60 7.81
C ILE A 218 5.72 -0.27 7.68
N SER A 219 5.40 0.93 7.16
CA SER A 219 4.03 1.23 6.78
C SER A 219 3.85 1.21 5.27
N LEU A 220 2.76 0.57 4.83
CA LEU A 220 2.37 0.53 3.42
C LEU A 220 1.92 1.89 2.89
N ASN A 221 1.40 2.78 3.76
CA ASN A 221 0.75 4.03 3.34
C ASN A 221 -0.39 3.80 2.33
N GLY A 222 -1.10 2.70 2.52
CA GLY A 222 -2.20 2.22 1.70
C GLY A 222 -1.91 0.86 1.06
N THR A 223 -2.95 0.04 0.93
CA THR A 223 -2.85 -1.36 0.47
C THR A 223 -2.34 -1.50 -0.98
N THR A 224 -2.43 -0.44 -1.78
CA THR A 224 -1.88 -0.40 -3.15
C THR A 224 -0.36 -0.57 -3.21
N ASN A 225 0.35 -0.34 -2.10
CA ASN A 225 1.81 -0.46 -2.01
C ASN A 225 2.30 -1.85 -1.60
N ILE A 226 1.42 -2.82 -1.43
CA ILE A 226 1.79 -4.23 -1.14
C ILE A 226 2.76 -4.77 -2.21
N LYS A 227 2.50 -4.48 -3.49
CA LYS A 227 3.39 -4.90 -4.57
C LYS A 227 4.81 -4.39 -4.42
N ARG A 228 4.97 -3.15 -3.97
CA ARG A 228 6.29 -2.58 -3.69
C ARG A 228 6.98 -3.32 -2.53
N LEU A 229 6.25 -3.65 -1.47
CA LEU A 229 6.79 -4.43 -0.37
C LEU A 229 7.32 -5.79 -0.85
N LEU A 230 6.52 -6.53 -1.62
CA LEU A 230 6.89 -7.85 -2.15
C LEU A 230 8.10 -7.76 -3.09
N LEU A 231 8.12 -6.76 -3.98
CA LEU A 231 9.23 -6.50 -4.88
C LEU A 231 10.52 -6.24 -4.10
N LEU A 232 10.50 -5.28 -3.17
CA LEU A 232 11.66 -4.91 -2.36
C LEU A 232 12.13 -6.06 -1.46
N ALA A 233 11.22 -6.84 -0.88
CA ALA A 233 11.57 -8.00 -0.07
C ALA A 233 12.30 -9.07 -0.93
N LYS A 234 11.85 -9.28 -2.16
CA LYS A 234 12.50 -10.18 -3.12
C LYS A 234 13.85 -9.64 -3.58
N GLU A 235 13.93 -8.38 -4.02
CA GLU A 235 15.15 -7.75 -4.54
C GLU A 235 16.25 -7.69 -3.47
N ASN A 236 15.90 -7.40 -2.22
CA ASN A 236 16.86 -7.38 -1.11
C ASN A 236 17.11 -8.77 -0.51
N ASN A 237 16.55 -9.84 -1.07
CA ASN A 237 16.66 -11.19 -0.54
C ASN A 237 16.37 -11.23 0.98
N TYR A 238 15.26 -10.64 1.37
CA TYR A 238 14.87 -10.47 2.78
C TYR A 238 14.87 -11.81 3.52
N LYS A 239 15.61 -11.90 4.62
CA LYS A 239 15.82 -13.14 5.37
C LYS A 239 14.98 -13.29 6.63
N GLY A 240 14.36 -12.20 7.07
CA GLY A 240 13.59 -12.15 8.30
C GLY A 240 12.15 -12.64 8.14
N SER A 241 11.32 -12.21 9.07
CA SER A 241 9.89 -12.52 9.09
C SER A 241 9.07 -11.25 9.25
N PHE A 242 7.79 -11.32 8.86
CA PHE A 242 6.86 -10.21 9.00
C PHE A 242 5.72 -10.51 9.98
N ILE A 243 5.34 -9.50 10.74
CA ILE A 243 4.06 -9.46 11.47
C ILE A 243 3.14 -8.50 10.72
N ILE A 244 2.07 -9.02 10.14
CA ILE A 244 1.08 -8.25 9.38
C ILE A 244 0.06 -7.70 10.37
N ALA A 245 0.08 -6.39 10.57
CA ALA A 245 -0.73 -5.66 11.54
C ALA A 245 -1.53 -4.54 10.83
N LEU A 246 -2.33 -4.92 9.82
CA LEU A 246 -3.23 -4.02 9.10
C LEU A 246 -4.50 -3.75 9.91
N ASP A 247 -5.37 -2.87 9.40
CA ASP A 247 -6.64 -2.52 10.03
C ASP A 247 -7.50 -3.76 10.33
N ASN A 248 -8.25 -3.71 11.42
CA ASN A 248 -9.10 -4.83 11.88
C ASN A 248 -10.51 -4.83 11.25
N ASP A 249 -10.72 -4.09 10.17
CA ASP A 249 -11.96 -4.16 9.41
C ASP A 249 -11.96 -5.34 8.39
N SER A 250 -13.06 -5.52 7.68
CA SER A 250 -13.19 -6.63 6.72
C SER A 250 -12.16 -6.57 5.58
N VAL A 251 -11.82 -5.36 5.14
CA VAL A 251 -10.83 -5.13 4.06
C VAL A 251 -9.43 -5.45 4.57
N GLY A 252 -9.05 -4.91 5.73
CA GLY A 252 -7.75 -5.15 6.34
C GLY A 252 -7.50 -6.64 6.65
N LYS A 253 -8.51 -7.35 7.15
CA LYS A 253 -8.43 -8.81 7.38
C LYS A 253 -8.19 -9.60 6.10
N THR A 254 -8.99 -9.34 5.06
CA THR A 254 -8.83 -10.01 3.76
C THR A 254 -7.45 -9.70 3.15
N THR A 255 -7.04 -8.44 3.23
CA THR A 255 -5.73 -7.99 2.73
C THR A 255 -4.58 -8.64 3.49
N SER A 256 -4.72 -8.80 4.82
CA SER A 256 -3.70 -9.44 5.66
C SER A 256 -3.49 -10.91 5.28
N GLU A 257 -4.55 -11.66 5.05
CA GLU A 257 -4.46 -13.07 4.64
C GLU A 257 -3.87 -13.20 3.22
N LEU A 258 -4.27 -12.33 2.29
CA LEU A 258 -3.69 -12.31 0.94
C LEU A 258 -2.19 -11.97 0.97
N LEU A 259 -1.79 -10.95 1.73
CA LEU A 259 -0.39 -10.58 1.89
C LEU A 259 0.43 -11.72 2.49
N LYS A 260 -0.11 -12.41 3.52
CA LYS A 260 0.52 -13.59 4.10
C LYS A 260 0.76 -14.70 3.07
N LEU A 261 -0.23 -15.00 2.24
CA LEU A 261 -0.09 -15.99 1.17
C LEU A 261 0.99 -15.59 0.16
N GLN A 262 1.03 -14.32 -0.24
CA GLN A 262 2.03 -13.79 -1.17
C GLN A 262 3.46 -13.84 -0.58
N LEU A 263 3.64 -13.45 0.68
CA LEU A 263 4.94 -13.55 1.37
C LEU A 263 5.41 -15.00 1.52
N ASN A 264 4.48 -15.90 1.87
CA ASN A 264 4.79 -17.33 1.96
C ASN A 264 5.20 -17.94 0.60
N SER A 265 4.61 -17.47 -0.52
CA SER A 265 5.02 -17.90 -1.86
C SER A 265 6.45 -17.45 -2.24
N LEU A 266 6.96 -16.43 -1.56
CA LEU A 266 8.35 -15.97 -1.64
C LEU A 266 9.27 -16.66 -0.60
N ASN A 267 8.77 -17.66 0.13
CA ASN A 267 9.45 -18.31 1.25
C ASN A 267 9.82 -17.34 2.40
N ILE A 268 9.04 -16.28 2.58
CA ILE A 268 9.22 -15.32 3.67
C ILE A 268 8.17 -15.61 4.76
N PRO A 269 8.59 -16.05 5.96
CA PRO A 269 7.65 -16.33 7.06
C PRO A 269 6.86 -15.09 7.44
N SER A 270 5.55 -15.23 7.59
CA SER A 270 4.68 -14.13 7.94
C SER A 270 3.51 -14.55 8.82
N TYR A 271 3.15 -13.66 9.76
CA TYR A 271 2.14 -13.91 10.79
C TYR A 271 1.14 -12.78 10.82
N VAL A 272 -0.16 -13.09 10.80
CA VAL A 272 -1.19 -12.05 10.94
C VAL A 272 -1.41 -11.77 12.43
N ASN A 273 -1.29 -10.51 12.80
CA ASN A 273 -1.50 -10.06 14.18
C ASN A 273 -2.99 -9.79 14.43
N SER A 274 -3.66 -10.74 15.09
CA SER A 274 -5.06 -10.59 15.51
C SER A 274 -5.23 -9.86 16.86
N LEU A 275 -4.14 -9.58 17.57
CA LEU A 275 -4.20 -9.06 18.95
C LEU A 275 -4.67 -7.61 19.04
N ILE A 276 -4.61 -6.83 17.95
CA ILE A 276 -5.13 -5.47 17.89
C ILE A 276 -6.63 -5.46 18.16
N SER A 277 -7.35 -6.43 17.59
CA SER A 277 -8.80 -6.58 17.76
C SER A 277 -9.23 -6.85 19.19
N THR A 278 -8.31 -7.32 20.04
CA THR A 278 -8.60 -7.60 21.45
C THR A 278 -8.47 -6.37 22.36
N VAL A 279 -7.96 -5.25 21.85
CA VAL A 279 -7.87 -3.99 22.60
C VAL A 279 -9.16 -3.20 22.41
N ASP A 280 -10.17 -3.56 23.21
CA ASP A 280 -11.44 -2.83 23.33
C ASP A 280 -12.15 -2.57 21.99
N GLY A 281 -12.10 -3.55 21.08
CA GLY A 281 -12.68 -3.47 19.75
C GLY A 281 -12.04 -2.41 18.84
N ALA A 282 -10.77 -2.08 19.06
CA ALA A 282 -10.04 -1.11 18.25
C ALA A 282 -9.99 -1.54 16.77
N LYS A 283 -10.14 -0.56 15.90
CA LYS A 283 -10.08 -0.73 14.45
C LYS A 283 -8.65 -0.84 13.94
N ASP A 284 -7.77 -0.01 14.48
CA ASP A 284 -6.37 0.10 14.09
C ASP A 284 -5.47 0.21 15.32
N ILE A 285 -4.16 0.20 15.11
CA ILE A 285 -3.16 0.25 16.19
C ILE A 285 -3.21 1.58 16.93
N ASN A 286 -3.42 2.68 16.21
CA ASN A 286 -3.50 3.99 16.84
C ASN A 286 -4.73 4.12 17.73
N GLU A 287 -5.87 3.60 17.31
CA GLU A 287 -7.06 3.56 18.16
C GLU A 287 -6.84 2.68 19.39
N ALA A 288 -6.15 1.55 19.25
CA ALA A 288 -5.77 0.70 20.37
C ALA A 288 -4.84 1.42 21.35
N LEU A 289 -3.84 2.16 20.87
CA LEU A 289 -2.93 2.97 21.69
C LEU A 289 -3.71 4.00 22.51
N ILE A 290 -4.67 4.71 21.89
CA ILE A 290 -5.45 5.75 22.57
C ILE A 290 -6.44 5.14 23.58
N LYS A 291 -7.09 4.03 23.22
CA LYS A 291 -8.09 3.40 24.08
C LYS A 291 -7.45 2.74 25.31
N ASN A 292 -6.38 1.99 25.10
CA ASN A 292 -5.76 1.24 26.19
C ASN A 292 -4.30 0.88 25.89
N LYS A 293 -3.40 1.85 26.14
CA LYS A 293 -1.96 1.71 25.89
C LYS A 293 -1.37 0.48 26.61
N GLU A 294 -1.69 0.27 27.88
CA GLU A 294 -1.12 -0.83 28.67
C GLU A 294 -1.54 -2.20 28.13
N LYS A 295 -2.78 -2.33 27.68
CA LYS A 295 -3.27 -3.58 27.09
C LYS A 295 -2.60 -3.85 25.74
N LEU A 296 -2.43 -2.80 24.91
CA LEU A 296 -1.69 -2.90 23.65
C LEU A 296 -0.23 -3.33 23.89
N GLU A 297 0.44 -2.71 24.83
CA GLU A 297 1.82 -3.04 25.21
C GLU A 297 1.97 -4.50 25.66
N ARG A 298 1.10 -4.98 26.55
CA ARG A 298 1.08 -6.39 26.98
C ARG A 298 0.87 -7.35 25.80
N ASN A 299 -0.03 -7.00 24.88
CA ASN A 299 -0.31 -7.83 23.72
C ASN A 299 0.89 -7.91 22.78
N ILE A 300 1.57 -6.78 22.51
CA ILE A 300 2.76 -6.74 21.67
C ILE A 300 3.90 -7.55 22.32
N LYS A 301 4.11 -7.38 23.62
CA LYS A 301 5.12 -8.15 24.37
C LYS A 301 4.84 -9.65 24.28
N TYR A 302 3.63 -10.07 24.59
CA TYR A 302 3.22 -11.48 24.49
C TYR A 302 3.43 -12.04 23.07
N PHE A 303 3.05 -11.28 22.04
CA PHE A 303 3.22 -11.73 20.65
C PHE A 303 4.69 -11.89 20.28
N ASN A 304 5.55 -10.95 20.69
CA ASN A 304 6.98 -11.04 20.45
C ASN A 304 7.61 -12.24 21.16
N GLU A 305 7.22 -12.53 22.39
CA GLU A 305 7.67 -13.72 23.13
C GLU A 305 7.27 -15.02 22.42
N GLN A 306 6.01 -15.11 21.94
CA GLN A 306 5.56 -16.28 21.16
C GLN A 306 6.33 -16.43 19.85
N TYR A 307 6.61 -15.31 19.17
CA TYR A 307 7.42 -15.33 17.96
C TYR A 307 8.83 -15.85 18.20
N GLN A 308 9.52 -15.41 19.26
CA GLN A 308 10.85 -15.90 19.60
C GLN A 308 10.87 -17.41 19.81
N ILE A 309 9.87 -17.95 20.51
CA ILE A 309 9.72 -19.40 20.72
C ILE A 309 9.57 -20.15 19.39
N ILE A 310 8.83 -19.58 18.42
CA ILE A 310 8.64 -20.18 17.09
C ILE A 310 9.96 -20.19 16.31
N VAL A 311 10.70 -19.10 16.34
CA VAL A 311 12.01 -18.98 15.65
C VAL A 311 13.02 -19.98 16.22
N GLU A 312 13.12 -20.08 17.52
CA GLU A 312 14.02 -21.02 18.20
C GLU A 312 13.71 -22.46 17.80
N LYS A 313 12.43 -22.85 17.86
CA LYS A 313 12.00 -24.21 17.45
C LYS A 313 12.28 -24.50 15.98
N THR A 314 12.15 -23.50 15.12
CA THR A 314 12.40 -23.65 13.67
C THR A 314 13.90 -23.82 13.41
N ASN A 315 14.75 -23.08 14.11
CA ASN A 315 16.20 -23.19 13.99
C ASN A 315 16.70 -24.56 14.50
N LEU A 316 16.21 -25.01 15.66
CA LEU A 316 16.56 -26.33 16.20
C LEU A 316 16.19 -27.48 15.25
N ARG A 317 15.05 -27.41 14.56
CA ARG A 317 14.67 -28.42 13.55
C ARG A 317 15.61 -28.43 12.36
N LYS A 318 16.00 -27.25 11.87
CA LYS A 318 16.96 -27.14 10.75
C LYS A 318 18.33 -27.68 11.14
N GLU A 319 18.81 -27.43 12.35
CA GLU A 319 20.06 -28.00 12.85
C GLU A 319 20.01 -29.52 12.93
N GLN A 320 18.90 -30.08 13.43
CA GLN A 320 18.71 -31.54 13.49
C GLN A 320 18.63 -32.17 12.09
N GLU A 321 17.97 -31.52 11.11
CA GLU A 321 17.92 -32.00 9.72
C GLU A 321 19.30 -32.01 9.05
N LEU A 322 20.18 -31.07 9.40
CA LEU A 322 21.56 -31.00 8.90
C LEU A 322 22.48 -32.05 9.53
N GLU A 323 22.22 -32.53 10.74
CA GLU A 323 22.98 -33.59 11.39
C GLU A 323 22.67 -35.00 10.83
N TYR A 324 21.55 -35.16 10.10
CA TYR A 324 21.16 -36.43 9.48
C TYR A 324 21.53 -36.55 7.99
N VAL A 325 22.23 -35.57 7.42
CA VAL A 325 22.74 -35.55 6.04
C VAL A 325 24.25 -35.71 6.05
#